data_d1dad4199cddb27b69f1bd07680d42b6
#
_entry.id   d1dad4199cddb27b69f1bd07680d42b6
#
_cell.length_a   1.000
_cell.length_b   1.000
_cell.length_c   1.000
_cell.angle_alpha   90.00
_cell.angle_beta   90.00
_cell.angle_gamma   90.00
#
_symmetry.space_group_name_H-M   'P 1'
#
loop_
_entity.id
_entity.type
_entity.pdbx_description
1 polymer ?
#
loop_
_entity_poly.entity_id
_entity_poly.type
_entity_poly.pdbx_seq_one_letter_code
_entity_poly.pdbx_strand_id
1 'polypeptide(L)'
;MADLVVDYPEVRAVNGISFALEPGTVTAFLGPNGAGKTTTIEVCEGLRRPTSGTVEVFGHDPLHLAAEQRARIGVMLQSGGIPTSARAVEFVAHIASLYANPLDVNAVCERLGLHALGRTSYRRMSGGQKQTVALACAIVGRPDLIILDEPTAGLDPQARINTWELLAELKAAGVTVLLSTHYMEEAQAVADHVLIADQGVLVAQGPLQELLSDGQGQLEISTPSTVDISALQSLLGPSFQVSQRLNSIFIAGAITGEVHRLVVDWCSSHDVIISGLQTNQHSLEDVFFELTGRGLQ
;
A
#
# COMPACT_ATOMS: atom_id res chain seq x y z
N MET A 1 12.65 -1.38 -13.63
CA MET A 1 13.80 -0.44 -13.43
C MET A 1 14.99 -1.19 -12.87
N ALA A 2 16.21 -0.67 -13.10
CA ALA A 2 17.44 -1.26 -12.60
C ALA A 2 18.39 -0.17 -12.09
N ASP A 3 18.88 -0.37 -10.87
CA ASP A 3 19.87 0.44 -10.17
C ASP A 3 19.58 1.96 -10.17
N LEU A 4 18.29 2.30 -9.94
CA LEU A 4 17.84 3.68 -9.96
C LEU A 4 18.53 4.49 -8.85
N VAL A 5 19.17 5.60 -9.23
CA VAL A 5 19.71 6.59 -8.31
C VAL A 5 19.14 7.96 -8.65
N VAL A 6 18.69 8.68 -7.63
CA VAL A 6 18.23 10.06 -7.76
C VAL A 6 18.86 10.90 -6.67
N ASP A 7 19.65 11.88 -7.07
CA ASP A 7 20.30 12.86 -6.20
C ASP A 7 19.58 14.21 -6.27
N TYR A 8 19.35 14.82 -5.12
CA TYR A 8 19.07 16.24 -4.97
C TYR A 8 20.34 16.94 -4.46
N PRO A 9 20.41 18.27 -4.50
CA PRO A 9 21.63 18.99 -4.10
C PRO A 9 22.19 18.62 -2.72
N GLU A 10 21.30 18.27 -1.77
CA GLU A 10 21.69 18.02 -0.37
C GLU A 10 21.46 16.58 0.08
N VAL A 11 20.76 15.74 -0.74
CA VAL A 11 20.39 14.39 -0.32
C VAL A 11 20.27 13.44 -1.50
N ARG A 12 20.74 12.20 -1.31
CA ARG A 12 20.43 11.09 -2.20
C ARG A 12 19.08 10.50 -1.80
N ALA A 13 18.05 10.80 -2.60
CA ALA A 13 16.69 10.37 -2.30
C ALA A 13 16.42 8.91 -2.68
N VAL A 14 17.09 8.41 -3.73
CA VAL A 14 17.00 7.02 -4.19
C VAL A 14 18.40 6.50 -4.45
N ASN A 15 18.71 5.31 -3.93
CA ASN A 15 20.06 4.76 -3.93
C ASN A 15 20.07 3.28 -4.38
N GLY A 16 20.00 3.05 -5.68
CA GLY A 16 20.12 1.72 -6.27
C GLY A 16 18.85 0.88 -6.21
N ILE A 17 17.66 1.50 -6.32
CA ILE A 17 16.39 0.77 -6.34
C ILE A 17 16.22 0.02 -7.67
N SER A 18 15.93 -1.29 -7.57
CA SER A 18 15.65 -2.17 -8.72
C SER A 18 14.39 -2.99 -8.47
N PHE A 19 13.41 -2.93 -9.38
CA PHE A 19 12.21 -3.79 -9.36
C PHE A 19 11.56 -3.89 -10.73
N ALA A 20 10.67 -4.85 -10.88
CA ALA A 20 9.78 -4.99 -12.03
C ALA A 20 8.33 -5.13 -11.55
N LEU A 21 7.39 -4.62 -12.34
CA LEU A 21 5.96 -4.81 -12.12
C LEU A 21 5.48 -5.99 -12.95
N GLU A 22 4.67 -6.85 -12.36
CA GLU A 22 3.98 -7.92 -13.07
C GLU A 22 2.68 -7.39 -13.68
N PRO A 23 2.42 -7.67 -14.98
CA PRO A 23 1.20 -7.21 -15.63
C PRO A 23 -0.07 -7.73 -14.93
N GLY A 24 -1.07 -6.86 -14.77
CA GLY A 24 -2.36 -7.21 -14.17
C GLY A 24 -2.31 -7.44 -12.66
N THR A 25 -1.26 -6.97 -11.98
CA THR A 25 -1.12 -7.05 -10.52
C THR A 25 -1.12 -5.67 -9.87
N VAL A 26 -1.35 -5.65 -8.56
CA VAL A 26 -1.18 -4.47 -7.71
C VAL A 26 0.14 -4.59 -6.97
N THR A 27 1.05 -3.65 -7.19
CA THR A 27 2.31 -3.52 -6.44
C THR A 27 2.22 -2.30 -5.52
N ALA A 28 2.37 -2.53 -4.22
CA ALA A 28 2.44 -1.47 -3.23
C ALA A 28 3.88 -1.10 -2.92
N PHE A 29 4.21 0.18 -3.04
CA PHE A 29 5.50 0.74 -2.67
C PHE A 29 5.40 1.40 -1.30
N LEU A 30 5.89 0.72 -0.29
CA LEU A 30 5.79 1.07 1.13
C LEU A 30 7.06 1.74 1.65
N GLY A 31 6.89 2.56 2.67
CA GLY A 31 7.99 3.14 3.43
C GLY A 31 7.59 4.43 4.13
N PRO A 32 8.40 4.90 5.09
CA PRO A 32 8.17 6.15 5.79
C PRO A 32 8.31 7.36 4.86
N ASN A 33 7.96 8.53 5.37
CA ASN A 33 8.23 9.78 4.67
C ASN A 33 9.75 9.96 4.47
N GLY A 34 10.14 10.33 3.25
CA GLY A 34 11.55 10.45 2.89
C GLY A 34 12.23 9.14 2.46
N ALA A 35 11.51 8.02 2.39
CA ALA A 35 12.06 6.76 1.87
C ALA A 35 12.32 6.72 0.36
N GLY A 36 12.00 7.79 -0.38
CA GLY A 36 12.23 7.89 -1.82
C GLY A 36 11.04 7.45 -2.69
N LYS A 37 9.87 7.14 -2.10
CA LYS A 37 8.68 6.64 -2.83
C LYS A 37 8.22 7.59 -3.93
N THR A 38 7.83 8.82 -3.57
CA THR A 38 7.38 9.84 -4.55
C THR A 38 8.45 10.10 -5.61
N THR A 39 9.73 10.21 -5.22
CA THR A 39 10.83 10.42 -6.17
C THR A 39 10.95 9.27 -7.17
N THR A 40 10.81 8.02 -6.72
CA THR A 40 10.82 6.83 -7.58
C THR A 40 9.62 6.84 -8.52
N ILE A 41 8.43 7.16 -8.01
CA ILE A 41 7.19 7.28 -8.80
C ILE A 41 7.33 8.38 -9.87
N GLU A 42 7.81 9.56 -9.51
CA GLU A 42 8.05 10.66 -10.47
C GLU A 42 8.98 10.25 -11.64
N VAL A 43 9.95 9.37 -11.37
CA VAL A 43 10.81 8.83 -12.45
C VAL A 43 10.02 7.86 -13.33
N CYS A 44 9.18 7.00 -12.76
CA CYS A 44 8.31 6.09 -13.54
C CYS A 44 7.30 6.86 -14.40
N GLU A 45 6.82 8.00 -13.91
CA GLU A 45 5.89 8.89 -14.62
C GLU A 45 6.56 9.71 -15.74
N GLY A 46 7.90 9.71 -15.79
CA GLY A 46 8.66 10.55 -16.72
C GLY A 46 8.69 12.04 -16.32
N LEU A 47 8.36 12.35 -15.08
CA LEU A 47 8.40 13.71 -14.55
C LEU A 47 9.78 14.10 -14.01
N ARG A 48 10.63 13.12 -13.75
CA ARG A 48 11.97 13.29 -13.20
C ARG A 48 13.00 12.45 -13.95
N ARG A 49 14.15 13.10 -14.21
CA ARG A 49 15.30 12.39 -14.76
C ARG A 49 16.08 11.71 -13.64
N PRO A 50 16.45 10.42 -13.76
CA PRO A 50 17.35 9.77 -12.81
C PRO A 50 18.78 10.36 -12.92
N THR A 51 19.53 10.29 -11.82
CA THR A 51 20.96 10.59 -11.80
C THR A 51 21.76 9.46 -12.48
N SER A 52 21.36 8.21 -12.20
CA SER A 52 21.88 7.01 -12.88
C SER A 52 20.87 5.86 -12.78
N GLY A 53 21.19 4.74 -13.44
CA GLY A 53 20.28 3.61 -13.57
C GLY A 53 19.36 3.73 -14.78
N THR A 54 18.47 2.74 -14.95
CA THR A 54 17.56 2.67 -16.11
C THR A 54 16.13 2.42 -15.65
N VAL A 55 15.18 3.12 -16.27
CA VAL A 55 13.76 2.91 -16.07
C VAL A 55 13.08 2.74 -17.40
N GLU A 56 12.26 1.72 -17.52
CA GLU A 56 11.47 1.46 -18.73
C GLU A 56 10.00 1.27 -18.34
N VAL A 57 9.13 1.92 -19.08
CA VAL A 57 7.68 1.72 -19.05
C VAL A 57 7.23 1.29 -20.43
N PHE A 58 6.63 0.09 -20.54
CA PHE A 58 6.31 -0.56 -21.82
C PHE A 58 7.54 -0.72 -22.74
N GLY A 59 8.73 -0.94 -22.16
CA GLY A 59 10.00 -1.08 -22.90
C GLY A 59 10.62 0.22 -23.41
N HIS A 60 10.16 1.37 -22.89
CA HIS A 60 10.64 2.69 -23.32
C HIS A 60 11.01 3.57 -22.12
N ASP A 61 11.95 4.49 -22.34
CA ASP A 61 12.29 5.52 -21.36
C ASP A 61 11.05 6.41 -21.08
N PRO A 62 10.58 6.50 -19.83
CA PRO A 62 9.38 7.28 -19.50
C PRO A 62 9.49 8.78 -19.80
N LEU A 63 10.70 9.35 -19.88
CA LEU A 63 10.92 10.72 -20.29
C LEU A 63 10.62 10.97 -21.78
N HIS A 64 10.64 9.93 -22.60
CA HIS A 64 10.58 10.03 -24.07
C HIS A 64 9.41 9.22 -24.67
N LEU A 65 8.37 8.91 -23.86
CA LEU A 65 7.19 8.19 -24.35
C LEU A 65 6.46 8.93 -25.47
N ALA A 66 6.07 8.22 -26.51
CA ALA A 66 5.17 8.72 -27.53
C ALA A 66 3.73 8.95 -26.96
N ALA A 67 2.91 9.71 -27.68
CA ALA A 67 1.55 10.03 -27.23
C ALA A 67 0.70 8.77 -26.98
N GLU A 68 0.80 7.76 -27.86
CA GLU A 68 0.09 6.50 -27.74
C GLU A 68 0.50 5.71 -26.49
N GLN A 69 1.77 5.76 -26.12
CA GLN A 69 2.28 5.08 -24.91
C GLN A 69 1.85 5.83 -23.65
N ARG A 70 1.93 7.16 -23.64
CA ARG A 70 1.44 7.98 -22.53
C ARG A 70 -0.06 7.80 -22.29
N ALA A 71 -0.85 7.64 -23.36
CA ALA A 71 -2.29 7.39 -23.24
C ALA A 71 -2.64 6.07 -22.54
N ARG A 72 -1.69 5.14 -22.43
CA ARG A 72 -1.84 3.86 -21.71
C ARG A 72 -1.52 3.95 -20.22
N ILE A 73 -1.07 5.11 -19.74
CA ILE A 73 -0.68 5.32 -18.35
C ILE A 73 -1.65 6.30 -17.71
N GLY A 74 -2.28 5.87 -16.61
CA GLY A 74 -3.02 6.73 -15.71
C GLY A 74 -2.13 7.17 -14.55
N VAL A 75 -2.12 8.47 -14.27
CA VAL A 75 -1.26 9.02 -13.21
C VAL A 75 -2.10 9.81 -12.22
N MET A 76 -1.90 9.54 -10.94
CA MET A 76 -2.44 10.31 -9.84
C MET A 76 -1.30 10.88 -9.01
N LEU A 77 -1.03 12.17 -9.20
CA LEU A 77 0.01 12.89 -8.47
C LEU A 77 -0.43 13.15 -7.02
N GLN A 78 0.53 13.15 -6.10
CA GLN A 78 0.30 13.51 -4.70
C GLN A 78 -0.33 14.90 -4.54
N SER A 79 0.04 15.84 -5.39
CA SER A 79 -0.51 17.20 -5.39
C SER A 79 -0.42 17.85 -6.76
N GLY A 80 -1.32 18.80 -7.05
CA GLY A 80 -1.28 19.57 -8.29
C GLY A 80 -2.08 18.92 -9.43
N GLY A 81 -1.78 19.34 -10.66
CA GLY A 81 -2.37 18.81 -11.90
C GLY A 81 -3.82 19.24 -12.19
N ILE A 82 -4.60 19.62 -11.19
CA ILE A 82 -6.02 19.99 -11.36
C ILE A 82 -6.21 21.50 -11.08
N PRO A 83 -6.77 22.26 -12.03
CA PRO A 83 -7.02 23.69 -11.83
C PRO A 83 -7.95 23.96 -10.63
N THR A 84 -7.61 24.96 -9.82
CA THR A 84 -8.37 25.28 -8.58
C THR A 84 -9.83 25.64 -8.81
N SER A 85 -10.17 26.13 -10.01
CA SER A 85 -11.54 26.47 -10.42
C SER A 85 -12.31 25.30 -11.05
N ALA A 86 -11.66 24.18 -11.34
CA ALA A 86 -12.29 23.01 -11.98
C ALA A 86 -13.44 22.45 -11.13
N ARG A 87 -14.45 21.92 -11.80
CA ARG A 87 -15.53 21.12 -11.18
C ARG A 87 -15.29 19.66 -11.53
N ALA A 88 -15.59 18.76 -10.59
CA ALA A 88 -15.23 17.36 -10.70
C ALA A 88 -15.65 16.75 -12.04
N VAL A 89 -16.94 16.66 -12.33
CA VAL A 89 -17.47 16.01 -13.52
C VAL A 89 -17.01 16.68 -14.82
N GLU A 90 -17.00 18.03 -14.84
CA GLU A 90 -16.55 18.79 -16.02
C GLU A 90 -15.06 18.53 -16.32
N PHE A 91 -14.25 18.41 -15.28
CA PHE A 91 -12.80 18.18 -15.44
C PHE A 91 -12.52 16.74 -15.86
N VAL A 92 -13.19 15.73 -15.26
CA VAL A 92 -13.07 14.34 -15.69
C VAL A 92 -13.50 14.19 -17.16
N ALA A 93 -14.59 14.86 -17.59
CA ALA A 93 -15.01 14.88 -18.99
C ALA A 93 -13.97 15.55 -19.91
N HIS A 94 -13.33 16.62 -19.44
CA HIS A 94 -12.24 17.26 -20.17
C HIS A 94 -11.05 16.31 -20.35
N ILE A 95 -10.62 15.64 -19.29
CA ILE A 95 -9.53 14.64 -19.35
C ILE A 95 -9.92 13.50 -20.32
N ALA A 96 -11.14 12.96 -20.19
CA ALA A 96 -11.65 11.92 -21.10
C ALA A 96 -11.56 12.32 -22.58
N SER A 97 -11.83 13.59 -22.90
CA SER A 97 -11.78 14.11 -24.28
C SER A 97 -10.39 14.08 -24.92
N LEU A 98 -9.32 13.90 -24.13
CA LEU A 98 -7.94 13.77 -24.62
C LEU A 98 -7.61 12.35 -25.10
N TYR A 99 -8.47 11.36 -24.83
CA TYR A 99 -8.25 9.97 -25.18
C TYR A 99 -9.16 9.52 -26.31
N ALA A 100 -8.65 8.61 -27.15
CA ALA A 100 -9.43 8.09 -28.29
C ALA A 100 -10.56 7.15 -27.87
N ASN A 101 -10.39 6.41 -26.77
CA ASN A 101 -11.37 5.43 -26.28
C ASN A 101 -11.48 5.47 -24.74
N PRO A 102 -11.93 6.57 -24.15
CA PRO A 102 -12.05 6.69 -22.69
C PRO A 102 -13.14 5.77 -22.13
N LEU A 103 -13.12 5.59 -20.82
CA LEU A 103 -14.26 5.03 -20.10
C LEU A 103 -15.44 6.00 -20.16
N ASP A 104 -16.65 5.48 -19.93
CA ASP A 104 -17.84 6.33 -19.80
C ASP A 104 -17.71 7.25 -18.59
N VAL A 105 -17.70 8.55 -18.84
CA VAL A 105 -17.50 9.58 -17.80
C VAL A 105 -18.57 9.51 -16.72
N ASN A 106 -19.83 9.24 -17.11
CA ASN A 106 -20.91 9.16 -16.12
C ASN A 106 -20.74 7.93 -15.24
N ALA A 107 -20.38 6.79 -15.80
CA ALA A 107 -20.11 5.57 -15.03
C ALA A 107 -18.95 5.75 -14.05
N VAL A 108 -17.84 6.38 -14.47
CA VAL A 108 -16.71 6.70 -13.60
C VAL A 108 -17.13 7.66 -12.48
N CYS A 109 -17.87 8.72 -12.81
CA CYS A 109 -18.30 9.71 -11.82
C CYS A 109 -19.34 9.14 -10.85
N GLU A 110 -20.21 8.24 -11.30
CA GLU A 110 -21.19 7.54 -10.45
C GLU A 110 -20.48 6.58 -9.50
N ARG A 111 -19.58 5.73 -10.02
CA ARG A 111 -18.80 4.78 -9.21
C ARG A 111 -18.01 5.48 -8.08
N LEU A 112 -17.50 6.67 -8.34
CA LEU A 112 -16.71 7.47 -7.41
C LEU A 112 -17.52 8.55 -6.66
N GLY A 113 -18.84 8.60 -6.82
CA GLY A 113 -19.72 9.53 -6.12
C GLY A 113 -19.50 11.01 -6.48
N LEU A 114 -18.86 11.32 -7.61
CA LEU A 114 -18.49 12.69 -7.98
C LEU A 114 -19.67 13.59 -8.31
N HIS A 115 -20.80 13.01 -8.69
CA HIS A 115 -22.03 13.79 -8.95
C HIS A 115 -22.54 14.54 -7.71
N ALA A 116 -22.30 14.01 -6.51
CA ALA A 116 -22.66 14.65 -5.25
C ALA A 116 -21.91 15.98 -5.01
N LEU A 117 -20.75 16.18 -5.67
CA LEU A 117 -19.97 17.41 -5.56
C LEU A 117 -20.62 18.59 -6.33
N GLY A 118 -21.53 18.30 -7.29
CA GLY A 118 -22.29 19.28 -8.04
C GLY A 118 -21.39 20.36 -8.67
N ARG A 119 -21.66 21.63 -8.35
CA ARG A 119 -20.91 22.78 -8.86
C ARG A 119 -19.74 23.22 -7.96
N THR A 120 -19.36 22.43 -6.96
CA THR A 120 -18.25 22.74 -6.06
C THR A 120 -16.94 22.80 -6.85
N SER A 121 -16.18 23.89 -6.69
CA SER A 121 -14.86 24.04 -7.32
C SER A 121 -13.81 23.25 -6.54
N TYR A 122 -12.78 22.76 -7.23
CA TYR A 122 -11.70 21.93 -6.68
C TYR A 122 -11.04 22.54 -5.44
N ARG A 123 -10.80 23.88 -5.43
CA ARG A 123 -10.24 24.57 -4.26
C ARG A 123 -11.08 24.45 -2.98
N ARG A 124 -12.40 24.24 -3.12
CA ARG A 124 -13.36 24.14 -2.01
C ARG A 124 -13.65 22.72 -1.57
N MET A 125 -13.11 21.74 -2.29
CA MET A 125 -13.25 20.32 -1.96
C MET A 125 -12.37 19.96 -0.76
N SER A 126 -12.83 18.98 0.03
CA SER A 126 -11.99 18.35 1.05
C SER A 126 -10.78 17.63 0.43
N GLY A 127 -9.78 17.25 1.24
CA GLY A 127 -8.65 16.46 0.79
C GLY A 127 -9.10 15.17 0.10
N GLY A 128 -9.98 14.41 0.74
CA GLY A 128 -10.51 13.18 0.19
C GLY A 128 -11.29 13.38 -1.12
N GLN A 129 -12.14 14.41 -1.22
CA GLN A 129 -12.83 14.73 -2.47
C GLN A 129 -11.85 15.03 -3.61
N LYS A 130 -10.75 15.73 -3.33
CA LYS A 130 -9.68 16.00 -4.29
C LYS A 130 -9.00 14.73 -4.76
N GLN A 131 -8.72 13.81 -3.84
CA GLN A 131 -8.13 12.51 -4.16
C GLN A 131 -9.06 11.69 -5.07
N THR A 132 -10.35 11.65 -4.75
CA THR A 132 -11.34 10.95 -5.58
C THR A 132 -11.43 11.52 -7.00
N VAL A 133 -11.36 12.86 -7.16
CA VAL A 133 -11.33 13.49 -8.49
C VAL A 133 -10.02 13.15 -9.23
N ALA A 134 -8.87 13.16 -8.55
CA ALA A 134 -7.59 12.80 -9.15
C ALA A 134 -7.57 11.33 -9.61
N LEU A 135 -8.11 10.42 -8.81
CA LEU A 135 -8.27 9.02 -9.14
C LEU A 135 -9.18 8.83 -10.38
N ALA A 136 -10.32 9.54 -10.45
CA ALA A 136 -11.19 9.53 -11.62
C ALA A 136 -10.45 9.94 -12.89
N CYS A 137 -9.63 11.00 -12.80
CA CYS A 137 -8.82 11.46 -13.93
C CYS A 137 -7.76 10.42 -14.34
N ALA A 138 -7.18 9.70 -13.39
CA ALA A 138 -6.18 8.67 -13.66
C ALA A 138 -6.77 7.46 -14.42
N ILE A 139 -8.03 7.10 -14.12
CA ILE A 139 -8.64 5.90 -14.70
C ILE A 139 -9.45 6.16 -15.99
N VAL A 140 -9.98 7.38 -16.18
CA VAL A 140 -10.93 7.67 -17.26
C VAL A 140 -10.36 7.42 -18.66
N GLY A 141 -9.02 7.51 -18.82
CA GLY A 141 -8.33 7.24 -20.08
C GLY A 141 -8.29 5.77 -20.49
N ARG A 142 -8.80 4.84 -19.67
CA ARG A 142 -8.72 3.38 -19.86
C ARG A 142 -7.25 2.90 -19.93
N PRO A 143 -6.45 3.17 -18.91
CA PRO A 143 -5.03 2.83 -18.92
C PRO A 143 -4.76 1.33 -18.75
N ASP A 144 -3.58 0.88 -19.24
CA ASP A 144 -3.03 -0.45 -18.96
C ASP A 144 -2.19 -0.45 -17.68
N LEU A 145 -1.61 0.71 -17.33
CA LEU A 145 -0.82 0.95 -16.11
C LEU A 145 -1.36 2.17 -15.38
N ILE A 146 -1.59 2.04 -14.09
CA ILE A 146 -1.94 3.17 -13.22
C ILE A 146 -0.85 3.35 -12.17
N ILE A 147 -0.39 4.59 -12.01
CA ILE A 147 0.57 4.99 -11.00
C ILE A 147 -0.12 5.96 -10.05
N LEU A 148 -0.18 5.59 -8.77
CA LEU A 148 -0.93 6.32 -7.74
C LEU A 148 0.01 6.71 -6.59
N ASP A 149 0.18 8.01 -6.36
CA ASP A 149 0.97 8.48 -5.21
C ASP A 149 0.04 8.81 -4.04
N GLU A 150 0.08 7.96 -3.00
CA GLU A 150 -0.74 8.03 -1.78
C GLU A 150 -2.26 8.18 -2.04
N PRO A 151 -2.91 7.25 -2.77
CA PRO A 151 -4.28 7.42 -3.26
C PRO A 151 -5.34 7.55 -2.16
N THR A 152 -5.08 7.05 -0.96
CA THR A 152 -6.04 7.07 0.15
C THR A 152 -5.71 8.10 1.24
N ALA A 153 -4.68 8.92 1.03
CA ALA A 153 -4.28 9.93 2.01
C ALA A 153 -5.42 10.93 2.26
N GLY A 154 -5.79 11.09 3.53
CA GLY A 154 -6.86 12.02 3.95
C GLY A 154 -8.27 11.59 3.58
N LEU A 155 -8.48 10.36 3.13
CA LEU A 155 -9.81 9.76 2.98
C LEU A 155 -10.36 9.33 4.35
N ASP A 156 -11.69 9.43 4.49
CA ASP A 156 -12.39 8.75 5.58
C ASP A 156 -12.37 7.22 5.37
N PRO A 157 -12.65 6.42 6.43
CA PRO A 157 -12.56 4.96 6.35
C PRO A 157 -13.42 4.35 5.23
N GLN A 158 -14.63 4.88 4.99
CA GLN A 158 -15.51 4.34 3.96
C GLN A 158 -14.99 4.66 2.55
N ALA A 159 -14.50 5.88 2.33
CA ALA A 159 -13.91 6.28 1.05
C ALA A 159 -12.63 5.48 0.75
N ARG A 160 -11.86 5.11 1.78
CA ARG A 160 -10.69 4.24 1.66
C ARG A 160 -11.08 2.84 1.17
N ILE A 161 -12.08 2.22 1.81
CA ILE A 161 -12.61 0.91 1.40
C ILE A 161 -13.10 0.96 -0.05
N ASN A 162 -13.87 1.97 -0.42
CA ASN A 162 -14.38 2.14 -1.78
C ASN A 162 -13.25 2.27 -2.82
N THR A 163 -12.12 2.88 -2.42
CA THR A 163 -10.92 2.99 -3.27
C THR A 163 -10.24 1.63 -3.43
N TRP A 164 -10.11 0.84 -2.36
CA TRP A 164 -9.56 -0.51 -2.43
C TRP A 164 -10.39 -1.44 -3.32
N GLU A 165 -11.72 -1.37 -3.21
CA GLU A 165 -12.63 -2.11 -4.09
C GLU A 165 -12.44 -1.73 -5.56
N LEU A 166 -12.29 -0.43 -5.85
CA LEU A 166 -12.01 0.03 -7.20
C LEU A 166 -10.66 -0.50 -7.73
N LEU A 167 -9.62 -0.51 -6.91
CA LEU A 167 -8.32 -1.08 -7.29
C LEU A 167 -8.44 -2.58 -7.60
N ALA A 168 -9.23 -3.32 -6.82
CA ALA A 168 -9.52 -4.73 -7.10
C ALA A 168 -10.31 -4.93 -8.42
N GLU A 169 -11.28 -4.05 -8.72
CA GLU A 169 -12.02 -4.06 -10.00
C GLU A 169 -11.07 -3.79 -11.19
N LEU A 170 -10.19 -2.80 -11.07
CA LEU A 170 -9.19 -2.47 -12.10
C LEU A 170 -8.22 -3.62 -12.35
N LYS A 171 -7.71 -4.23 -11.28
CA LYS A 171 -6.89 -5.44 -11.36
C LYS A 171 -7.62 -6.58 -12.06
N ALA A 172 -8.87 -6.86 -11.68
CA ALA A 172 -9.70 -7.89 -12.32
C ALA A 172 -9.94 -7.61 -13.82
N ALA A 173 -9.92 -6.34 -14.24
CA ALA A 173 -9.94 -5.93 -15.64
C ALA A 173 -8.57 -6.03 -16.35
N GLY A 174 -7.51 -6.49 -15.66
CA GLY A 174 -6.17 -6.67 -16.22
C GLY A 174 -5.28 -5.43 -16.15
N VAL A 175 -5.70 -4.37 -15.44
CA VAL A 175 -4.90 -3.16 -15.26
C VAL A 175 -3.77 -3.42 -14.26
N THR A 176 -2.57 -3.00 -14.60
CA THR A 176 -1.42 -3.02 -13.69
C THR A 176 -1.45 -1.79 -12.81
N VAL A 177 -1.24 -1.94 -11.50
CA VAL A 177 -1.27 -0.83 -10.54
C VAL A 177 0.05 -0.76 -9.77
N LEU A 178 0.68 0.42 -9.78
CA LEU A 178 1.74 0.78 -8.83
C LEU A 178 1.18 1.87 -7.92
N LEU A 179 1.14 1.62 -6.63
CA LEU A 179 0.74 2.64 -5.66
C LEU A 179 1.82 2.84 -4.60
N SER A 180 2.06 4.10 -4.21
CA SER A 180 2.81 4.40 -3.00
C SER A 180 1.86 4.53 -1.83
N THR A 181 2.30 4.09 -0.67
CA THR A 181 1.58 4.33 0.58
C THR A 181 2.53 4.26 1.77
N HIS A 182 2.14 4.90 2.86
CA HIS A 182 2.75 4.70 4.18
C HIS A 182 1.81 3.92 5.11
N TYR A 183 0.61 3.53 4.62
CA TYR A 183 -0.36 2.71 5.36
C TYR A 183 -0.17 1.24 4.99
N MET A 184 0.29 0.44 5.94
CA MET A 184 0.50 -1.00 5.72
C MET A 184 -0.80 -1.77 5.53
N GLU A 185 -1.87 -1.33 6.22
CA GLU A 185 -3.21 -1.88 6.03
C GLU A 185 -3.68 -1.77 4.58
N GLU A 186 -3.36 -0.66 3.90
CA GLU A 186 -3.69 -0.48 2.48
C GLU A 186 -3.00 -1.52 1.62
N ALA A 187 -1.68 -1.68 1.79
CA ALA A 187 -0.93 -2.68 1.04
C ALA A 187 -1.44 -4.11 1.31
N GLN A 188 -1.73 -4.45 2.58
CA GLN A 188 -2.28 -5.76 2.93
C GLN A 188 -3.66 -6.02 2.33
N ALA A 189 -4.47 -4.97 2.15
CA ALA A 189 -5.81 -5.09 1.58
C ALA A 189 -5.83 -5.30 0.06
N VAL A 190 -4.87 -4.71 -0.68
CA VAL A 190 -4.98 -4.63 -2.15
C VAL A 190 -3.79 -5.20 -2.92
N ALA A 191 -2.60 -5.31 -2.31
CA ALA A 191 -1.38 -5.65 -3.03
C ALA A 191 -1.22 -7.15 -3.25
N ASP A 192 -0.69 -7.51 -4.43
CA ASP A 192 -0.13 -8.83 -4.73
C ASP A 192 1.36 -8.86 -4.39
N HIS A 193 2.05 -7.75 -4.72
CA HIS A 193 3.47 -7.56 -4.48
C HIS A 193 3.73 -6.33 -3.64
N VAL A 194 4.76 -6.40 -2.84
CA VAL A 194 5.16 -5.30 -1.95
C VAL A 194 6.63 -4.98 -2.16
N LEU A 195 6.92 -3.70 -2.23
CA LEU A 195 8.26 -3.11 -2.22
C LEU A 195 8.36 -2.29 -0.94
N ILE A 196 9.26 -2.64 -0.04
CA ILE A 196 9.47 -1.91 1.21
C ILE A 196 10.76 -1.12 1.09
N ALA A 197 10.66 0.21 1.16
CA ALA A 197 11.80 1.11 1.09
C ALA A 197 12.05 1.81 2.42
N ASP A 198 13.32 1.99 2.72
CA ASP A 198 13.79 2.85 3.81
C ASP A 198 15.06 3.57 3.38
N GLN A 199 15.15 4.87 3.66
CA GLN A 199 16.32 5.71 3.34
C GLN A 199 16.84 5.58 1.90
N GLY A 200 15.93 5.47 0.95
CA GLY A 200 16.24 5.43 -0.48
C GLY A 200 16.68 4.06 -1.02
N VAL A 201 16.62 3.01 -0.23
CA VAL A 201 16.93 1.63 -0.65
C VAL A 201 15.72 0.71 -0.44
N LEU A 202 15.60 -0.36 -1.24
CA LEU A 202 14.65 -1.43 -0.94
C LEU A 202 15.23 -2.32 0.17
N VAL A 203 14.49 -2.46 1.25
CA VAL A 203 14.84 -3.35 2.38
C VAL A 203 14.17 -4.71 2.25
N ALA A 204 13.04 -4.80 1.56
CA ALA A 204 12.40 -6.05 1.15
C ALA A 204 11.58 -5.84 -0.12
N GLN A 205 11.38 -6.92 -0.88
CA GLN A 205 10.46 -6.97 -2.02
C GLN A 205 10.01 -8.40 -2.28
N GLY A 206 8.78 -8.59 -2.73
CA GLY A 206 8.25 -9.88 -3.09
C GLY A 206 6.72 -9.96 -3.05
N PRO A 207 6.16 -11.14 -3.32
CA PRO A 207 4.75 -11.40 -3.11
C PRO A 207 4.34 -11.13 -1.65
N LEU A 208 3.20 -10.47 -1.45
CA LEU A 208 2.71 -10.13 -0.11
C LEU A 208 2.64 -11.36 0.80
N GLN A 209 2.13 -12.47 0.27
CA GLN A 209 1.96 -13.71 1.04
C GLN A 209 3.30 -14.31 1.51
N GLU A 210 4.36 -14.19 0.71
CA GLU A 210 5.69 -14.66 1.09
C GLU A 210 6.27 -13.80 2.21
N LEU A 211 6.17 -12.47 2.09
CA LEU A 211 6.65 -11.55 3.12
C LEU A 211 5.93 -11.72 4.47
N LEU A 212 4.63 -12.07 4.43
CA LEU A 212 3.86 -12.35 5.63
C LEU A 212 4.10 -13.77 6.19
N SER A 213 4.47 -14.74 5.34
CA SER A 213 4.68 -16.13 5.76
C SER A 213 6.04 -16.38 6.40
N ASP A 214 7.05 -15.56 6.11
CA ASP A 214 8.39 -15.65 6.71
C ASP A 214 8.39 -15.23 8.19
N GLY A 215 7.33 -14.55 8.65
CA GLY A 215 7.16 -14.14 10.03
C GLY A 215 6.46 -15.18 10.90
N GLN A 216 6.86 -15.22 12.15
CA GLN A 216 6.20 -16.05 13.16
C GLN A 216 4.85 -15.43 13.52
N GLY A 217 3.75 -16.15 13.31
CA GLY A 217 2.44 -15.72 13.81
C GLY A 217 2.50 -15.45 15.33
N GLN A 218 1.66 -14.55 15.80
CA GLN A 218 1.57 -14.23 17.23
C GLN A 218 0.17 -14.57 17.75
N LEU A 219 0.10 -15.35 18.83
CA LEU A 219 -1.14 -15.55 19.58
C LEU A 219 -1.10 -14.66 20.83
N GLU A 220 -2.07 -13.77 20.94
CA GLU A 220 -2.26 -12.91 22.09
C GLU A 220 -3.43 -13.44 22.93
N ILE A 221 -3.17 -13.62 24.23
CA ILE A 221 -4.16 -14.02 25.23
C ILE A 221 -4.30 -12.87 26.22
N SER A 222 -5.43 -12.19 26.18
CA SER A 222 -5.74 -11.19 27.20
C SER A 222 -6.18 -11.89 28.48
N THR A 223 -5.53 -11.57 29.61
CA THR A 223 -5.84 -12.14 30.93
C THR A 223 -5.67 -11.07 32.00
N PRO A 224 -6.58 -10.99 32.98
CA PRO A 224 -6.49 -9.99 34.06
C PRO A 224 -5.39 -10.32 35.09
N SER A 225 -4.78 -11.51 35.01
CA SER A 225 -3.83 -12.02 36.01
C SER A 225 -2.41 -12.09 35.45
N THR A 226 -1.43 -11.79 36.29
CA THR A 226 -0.02 -12.13 36.02
C THR A 226 0.18 -13.61 36.29
N VAL A 227 0.71 -14.34 35.33
CA VAL A 227 0.83 -15.79 35.37
C VAL A 227 2.31 -16.18 35.17
N ASP A 228 2.74 -17.26 35.82
CA ASP A 228 4.04 -17.85 35.48
C ASP A 228 3.95 -18.57 34.12
N ILE A 229 4.55 -17.92 33.11
CA ILE A 229 4.55 -18.43 31.73
C ILE A 229 5.63 -19.49 31.47
N SER A 230 6.48 -19.82 32.45
CA SER A 230 7.60 -20.77 32.27
C SER A 230 7.10 -22.18 31.88
N ALA A 231 5.98 -22.61 32.48
CA ALA A 231 5.35 -23.89 32.16
C ALA A 231 4.76 -23.89 30.75
N LEU A 232 4.16 -22.78 30.29
CA LEU A 232 3.65 -22.61 28.93
C LEU A 232 4.80 -22.61 27.91
N GLN A 233 5.89 -21.91 28.20
CA GLN A 233 7.11 -21.93 27.38
C GLN A 233 7.67 -23.34 27.22
N SER A 234 7.69 -24.12 28.33
CA SER A 234 8.18 -25.50 28.32
C SER A 234 7.27 -26.43 27.52
N LEU A 235 5.95 -26.22 27.59
CA LEU A 235 4.94 -26.99 26.87
C LEU A 235 5.03 -26.78 25.36
N LEU A 236 5.23 -25.51 24.93
CA LEU A 236 5.30 -25.16 23.51
C LEU A 236 6.67 -25.47 22.89
N GLY A 237 7.71 -25.57 23.71
CA GLY A 237 9.07 -25.89 23.27
C GLY A 237 9.85 -24.68 22.75
N PRO A 238 11.10 -24.90 22.27
CA PRO A 238 12.04 -23.83 21.92
C PRO A 238 11.71 -23.10 20.61
N SER A 239 10.83 -23.65 19.79
CA SER A 239 10.37 -23.03 18.54
C SER A 239 9.38 -21.90 18.75
N PHE A 240 8.91 -21.71 20.00
CA PHE A 240 8.00 -20.63 20.38
C PHE A 240 8.68 -19.71 21.39
N GLN A 241 8.32 -18.42 21.32
CA GLN A 241 8.70 -17.44 22.32
C GLN A 241 7.46 -16.99 23.08
N VAL A 242 7.46 -17.19 24.39
CA VAL A 242 6.34 -16.78 25.25
C VAL A 242 6.80 -15.58 26.08
N SER A 243 6.01 -14.52 26.07
CA SER A 243 6.25 -13.32 26.87
C SER A 243 4.94 -12.82 27.46
N GLN A 244 5.02 -12.13 28.60
CA GLN A 244 3.88 -11.48 29.23
C GLN A 244 4.15 -9.99 29.37
N ARG A 245 3.18 -9.17 28.94
CA ARG A 245 3.21 -7.70 29.10
C ARG A 245 1.86 -7.25 29.61
N LEU A 246 1.85 -6.57 30.76
CA LEU A 246 0.62 -6.12 31.40
C LEU A 246 -0.40 -7.28 31.54
N ASN A 247 -1.53 -7.15 30.90
CA ASN A 247 -2.66 -8.09 30.97
C ASN A 247 -2.73 -9.02 29.75
N SER A 248 -1.65 -9.20 29.00
CA SER A 248 -1.60 -10.08 27.83
C SER A 248 -0.39 -11.00 27.84
N ILE A 249 -0.62 -12.25 27.44
CA ILE A 249 0.43 -13.24 27.15
C ILE A 249 0.57 -13.30 25.63
N PHE A 250 1.80 -13.19 25.14
CA PHE A 250 2.14 -13.24 23.72
C PHE A 250 2.93 -14.52 23.44
N ILE A 251 2.52 -15.24 22.42
CA ILE A 251 3.18 -16.47 21.97
C ILE A 251 3.53 -16.24 20.50
N ALA A 252 4.82 -16.10 20.21
CA ALA A 252 5.32 -15.99 18.84
C ALA A 252 5.82 -17.36 18.36
N GLY A 253 5.45 -17.73 17.13
CA GLY A 253 5.78 -19.02 16.53
C GLY A 253 4.80 -19.43 15.44
N ALA A 254 4.92 -20.67 14.97
CA ALA A 254 3.98 -21.24 13.99
C ALA A 254 2.62 -21.53 14.65
N ILE A 255 1.71 -20.53 14.65
CA ILE A 255 0.40 -20.63 15.31
C ILE A 255 -0.54 -21.49 14.46
N THR A 256 -0.74 -22.72 14.89
CA THR A 256 -1.67 -23.70 14.30
C THR A 256 -2.90 -23.92 15.18
N GLY A 257 -3.94 -24.58 14.65
CA GLY A 257 -5.09 -24.98 15.45
C GLY A 257 -4.75 -25.91 16.62
N GLU A 258 -3.64 -26.66 16.53
CA GLU A 258 -3.12 -27.49 17.62
C GLU A 258 -2.52 -26.64 18.74
N VAL A 259 -1.75 -25.61 18.36
CA VAL A 259 -1.20 -24.63 19.33
C VAL A 259 -2.33 -23.92 20.06
N HIS A 260 -3.37 -23.46 19.36
CA HIS A 260 -4.54 -22.86 20.01
C HIS A 260 -5.14 -23.77 21.08
N ARG A 261 -5.36 -25.03 20.73
CA ARG A 261 -5.93 -26.02 21.66
C ARG A 261 -5.04 -26.24 22.89
N LEU A 262 -3.74 -26.47 22.66
CA LEU A 262 -2.76 -26.64 23.74
C LEU A 262 -2.73 -25.44 24.71
N VAL A 263 -2.80 -24.24 24.15
CA VAL A 263 -2.78 -22.99 24.93
C VAL A 263 -4.07 -22.82 25.75
N VAL A 264 -5.24 -23.09 25.17
CA VAL A 264 -6.52 -22.99 25.86
C VAL A 264 -6.61 -24.07 26.98
N ASP A 265 -6.15 -25.29 26.71
CA ASP A 265 -6.11 -26.38 27.71
C ASP A 265 -5.15 -26.02 28.84
N TRP A 266 -4.01 -25.44 28.55
CA TRP A 266 -3.06 -24.97 29.55
C TRP A 266 -3.65 -23.86 30.41
N CYS A 267 -4.29 -22.84 29.82
CA CYS A 267 -4.97 -21.79 30.56
C CYS A 267 -6.06 -22.36 31.51
N SER A 268 -6.84 -23.30 31.02
CA SER A 268 -7.88 -23.95 31.81
C SER A 268 -7.32 -24.74 32.99
N SER A 269 -6.20 -25.44 32.82
CA SER A 269 -5.54 -26.23 33.84
C SER A 269 -4.81 -25.42 34.92
N HIS A 270 -4.51 -24.15 34.63
CA HIS A 270 -3.81 -23.21 35.51
C HIS A 270 -4.72 -22.09 36.05
N ASP A 271 -6.04 -22.25 35.92
CA ASP A 271 -7.03 -21.23 36.32
C ASP A 271 -6.79 -19.82 35.72
N VAL A 272 -6.24 -19.78 34.50
CA VAL A 272 -6.01 -18.52 33.78
C VAL A 272 -7.28 -18.11 33.06
N ILE A 273 -7.83 -16.97 33.43
CA ILE A 273 -9.05 -16.45 32.81
C ILE A 273 -8.66 -15.82 31.44
N ILE A 274 -9.19 -16.38 30.36
CA ILE A 274 -9.07 -15.83 29.03
C ILE A 274 -10.19 -14.79 28.84
N SER A 275 -9.86 -13.51 28.83
CA SER A 275 -10.80 -12.42 28.50
C SER A 275 -10.83 -12.07 27.00
N GLY A 276 -9.79 -12.47 26.26
CA GLY A 276 -9.68 -12.36 24.81
C GLY A 276 -8.62 -13.31 24.28
N LEU A 277 -8.85 -13.84 23.09
CA LEU A 277 -7.88 -14.66 22.35
C LEU A 277 -7.83 -14.11 20.92
N GLN A 278 -6.67 -13.62 20.52
CA GLN A 278 -6.50 -13.02 19.22
C GLN A 278 -5.26 -13.61 18.56
N THR A 279 -5.43 -14.06 17.31
CA THR A 279 -4.30 -14.50 16.50
C THR A 279 -3.93 -13.34 15.58
N ASN A 280 -2.79 -12.77 15.84
CA ASN A 280 -2.20 -11.78 14.96
C ASN A 280 -1.33 -12.54 13.95
N GLN A 281 -1.72 -12.49 12.68
CA GLN A 281 -0.81 -12.89 11.61
C GLN A 281 0.32 -11.87 11.56
N HIS A 282 1.50 -12.31 11.17
CA HIS A 282 2.62 -11.41 10.92
C HIS A 282 2.17 -10.30 9.96
N SER A 283 2.32 -9.07 10.38
CA SER A 283 1.88 -7.92 9.61
C SER A 283 3.05 -7.31 8.84
N LEU A 284 2.77 -6.51 7.83
CA LEU A 284 3.82 -5.72 7.16
C LEU A 284 4.52 -4.74 8.11
N GLU A 285 3.85 -4.33 9.20
CA GLU A 285 4.45 -3.52 10.26
C GLU A 285 5.53 -4.29 11.01
N ASP A 286 5.27 -5.55 11.32
CA ASP A 286 6.25 -6.43 11.97
C ASP A 286 7.43 -6.68 11.04
N VAL A 287 7.19 -6.98 9.76
CA VAL A 287 8.24 -7.14 8.73
C VAL A 287 9.11 -5.88 8.65
N PHE A 288 8.48 -4.70 8.58
CA PHE A 288 9.23 -3.45 8.52
C PHE A 288 10.06 -3.20 9.79
N PHE A 289 9.48 -3.46 10.96
CA PHE A 289 10.18 -3.30 12.24
C PHE A 289 11.38 -4.25 12.36
N GLU A 290 11.22 -5.50 11.96
CA GLU A 290 12.31 -6.49 11.98
C GLU A 290 13.47 -6.09 11.07
N LEU A 291 13.16 -5.55 9.87
CA LEU A 291 14.17 -5.16 8.89
C LEU A 291 14.88 -3.84 9.22
N THR A 292 14.19 -2.91 9.88
CA THR A 292 14.72 -1.54 10.09
C THR A 292 15.04 -1.21 11.54
N GLY A 293 14.57 -2.02 12.50
CA GLY A 293 14.69 -1.78 13.95
C GLY A 293 13.85 -0.60 14.45
N ARG A 294 12.93 -0.06 13.64
CA ARG A 294 12.07 1.09 13.98
C ARG A 294 10.69 0.95 13.37
N GLY A 295 9.65 1.43 14.09
CA GLY A 295 8.30 1.52 13.55
C GLY A 295 8.16 2.66 12.53
N LEU A 296 7.15 2.56 11.67
CA LEU A 296 6.70 3.70 10.86
C LEU A 296 6.10 4.77 11.81
N GLN A 297 6.58 6.00 11.68
CA GLN A 297 6.03 7.18 12.37
C GLN A 297 5.12 7.94 11.43
#